data_5d068f809cffe43a70a5a778dabeec34
#
_entry.id   5d068f809cffe43a70a5a778dabeec34
#
_cell.length_a   1.000
_cell.length_b   1.000
_cell.length_c   1.000
_cell.angle_alpha   90.00
_cell.angle_beta   90.00
_cell.angle_gamma   90.00
#
_symmetry.space_group_name_H-M   'P 1'
#
loop_
_entity.id
_entity.type
_entity.pdbx_description
1 polymer ?
#
loop_
_entity_poly.entity_id
_entity_poly.type
_entity_poly.pdbx_seq_one_letter_code
_entity_poly.pdbx_strand_id
1 'polypeptide(L)'
;MRKKYDYLIVGSGLFGSVFAHEATLRGKKCLVLERRDHVGGNIYCEEIEGVTVHRYGAHIFHTANRRVWKYVNDLAEFNRFTNSPIANYKGEIYNMPFNMNTFSKLWGVVTPDEAREKIEAQRGVVTGEPKNLEEQAIRLVGTDIYAKLIKGYTEKQWGRPCTELPAFIIKRLPVRYTYDNNYFNDPYQGIPVNGYNEIIDKLLDGIEVRTDVDYLANRAVYDALAEKVVYTGTIDSYFDYKCGELEYRSLRFETEVLDTPNYQGVAVVNYTDRETPYTRIIEHKHFAFGQQEKTVITREYPAVWQQGMEAYYPVNNEKNSALYQQYKALADVEPNVIFGGRLAEYKYYDMDKVIEAALSAVEKEFAE
;
A
#
# COMPACT_ATOMS: atom_id res chain seq x y z
N MET A 1 15.25 12.14 -36.52
CA MET A 1 14.03 11.40 -36.90
C MET A 1 12.98 11.64 -35.85
N ARG A 2 11.69 11.74 -36.23
CA ARG A 2 10.58 11.87 -35.25
C ARG A 2 10.47 10.58 -34.50
N LYS A 3 10.42 10.63 -33.17
CA LYS A 3 10.27 9.45 -32.34
C LYS A 3 8.87 8.81 -32.53
N LYS A 4 8.74 7.51 -32.22
CA LYS A 4 7.51 6.74 -32.51
C LYS A 4 6.38 7.08 -31.53
N TYR A 5 6.75 7.46 -30.27
CA TYR A 5 5.82 7.77 -29.19
C TYR A 5 6.12 9.16 -28.60
N ASP A 6 5.09 9.80 -28.05
CA ASP A 6 5.26 11.01 -27.25
C ASP A 6 5.77 10.66 -25.85
N TYR A 7 5.23 9.59 -25.25
CA TYR A 7 5.61 9.13 -23.92
C TYR A 7 5.95 7.64 -23.87
N LEU A 8 7.02 7.32 -23.18
CA LEU A 8 7.37 5.99 -22.71
C LEU A 8 7.04 5.91 -21.22
N ILE A 9 6.12 5.03 -20.84
CA ILE A 9 5.69 4.84 -19.45
C ILE A 9 6.38 3.59 -18.92
N VAL A 10 7.21 3.73 -17.90
CA VAL A 10 7.93 2.63 -17.25
C VAL A 10 7.22 2.24 -15.98
N GLY A 11 6.55 1.10 -16.01
CA GLY A 11 5.67 0.55 -14.97
C GLY A 11 4.19 0.77 -15.26
N SER A 12 3.42 -0.31 -15.24
CA SER A 12 1.98 -0.36 -15.50
C SER A 12 1.12 -0.36 -14.22
N GLY A 13 1.68 0.05 -13.08
CA GLY A 13 0.92 0.30 -11.86
C GLY A 13 -0.01 1.50 -12.00
N LEU A 14 -0.78 1.82 -10.96
CA LEU A 14 -1.78 2.90 -11.00
C LEU A 14 -1.24 4.23 -11.54
N PHE A 15 -0.05 4.67 -11.11
CA PHE A 15 0.51 5.94 -11.58
C PHE A 15 0.73 5.93 -13.09
N GLY A 16 1.45 4.92 -13.59
CA GLY A 16 1.78 4.80 -15.02
C GLY A 16 0.54 4.63 -15.88
N SER A 17 -0.42 3.79 -15.45
CA SER A 17 -1.66 3.54 -16.20
C SER A 17 -2.55 4.78 -16.26
N VAL A 18 -2.72 5.52 -15.15
CA VAL A 18 -3.47 6.78 -15.13
C VAL A 18 -2.79 7.83 -16.02
N PHE A 19 -1.47 7.98 -15.92
CA PHE A 19 -0.76 8.94 -16.77
C PHE A 19 -0.90 8.59 -18.26
N ALA A 20 -0.72 7.32 -18.64
CA ALA A 20 -0.85 6.85 -20.01
C ALA A 20 -2.25 7.11 -20.58
N HIS A 21 -3.30 6.78 -19.79
CA HIS A 21 -4.68 7.03 -20.13
C HIS A 21 -4.97 8.51 -20.42
N GLU A 22 -4.63 9.35 -19.45
CA GLU A 22 -4.88 10.79 -19.51
C GLU A 22 -4.09 11.49 -20.64
N ALA A 23 -2.86 11.04 -20.91
CA ALA A 23 -2.07 11.52 -22.04
C ALA A 23 -2.70 11.10 -23.38
N THR A 24 -3.21 9.85 -23.47
CA THR A 24 -3.88 9.33 -24.67
C THR A 24 -5.19 10.07 -24.97
N LEU A 25 -5.99 10.40 -23.95
CA LEU A 25 -7.17 11.24 -24.09
C LEU A 25 -6.85 12.64 -24.65
N ARG A 26 -5.61 13.12 -24.49
CA ARG A 26 -5.09 14.39 -25.04
C ARG A 26 -4.41 14.21 -26.41
N GLY A 27 -4.62 13.06 -27.05
CA GLY A 27 -4.09 12.77 -28.39
C GLY A 27 -2.62 12.39 -28.43
N LYS A 28 -2.01 12.06 -27.27
CA LYS A 28 -0.61 11.62 -27.19
C LYS A 28 -0.50 10.12 -27.40
N LYS A 29 0.58 9.71 -28.05
CA LYS A 29 0.89 8.32 -28.29
C LYS A 29 1.82 7.77 -27.22
N CYS A 30 1.34 6.81 -26.43
CA CYS A 30 2.06 6.19 -25.34
C CYS A 30 2.52 4.77 -25.68
N LEU A 31 3.67 4.36 -25.09
CA LEU A 31 4.12 2.97 -24.97
C LEU A 31 4.31 2.68 -23.48
N VAL A 32 3.68 1.64 -22.96
CA VAL A 32 3.88 1.19 -21.59
C VAL A 32 4.81 -0.02 -21.57
N LEU A 33 5.84 0.02 -20.72
CA LEU A 33 6.73 -1.09 -20.44
C LEU A 33 6.51 -1.59 -19.01
N GLU A 34 6.33 -2.88 -18.87
CA GLU A 34 6.17 -3.54 -17.57
C GLU A 34 7.20 -4.65 -17.40
N ARG A 35 7.86 -4.70 -16.25
CA ARG A 35 8.87 -5.71 -15.95
C ARG A 35 8.26 -7.09 -15.68
N ARG A 36 7.08 -7.12 -15.08
CA ARG A 36 6.34 -8.35 -14.78
C ARG A 36 5.66 -8.90 -16.05
N ASP A 37 5.21 -10.14 -15.98
CA ASP A 37 4.42 -10.82 -17.02
C ASP A 37 2.96 -10.33 -17.10
N HIS A 38 2.57 -9.42 -16.22
CA HIS A 38 1.23 -8.86 -16.12
C HIS A 38 1.25 -7.36 -15.83
N VAL A 39 0.19 -6.65 -16.19
CA VAL A 39 -0.05 -5.23 -15.86
C VAL A 39 -0.67 -5.05 -14.47
N GLY A 40 -0.80 -3.81 -14.00
CA GLY A 40 -1.51 -3.46 -12.78
C GLY A 40 -0.62 -3.28 -11.55
N GLY A 41 0.68 -3.62 -11.64
CA GLY A 41 1.58 -3.47 -10.53
C GLY A 41 1.10 -4.24 -9.29
N ASN A 42 1.08 -3.59 -8.13
CA ASN A 42 0.71 -4.28 -6.88
C ASN A 42 -0.79 -4.50 -6.70
N ILE A 43 -1.65 -3.89 -7.51
CA ILE A 43 -3.11 -4.13 -7.43
C ILE A 43 -3.59 -5.26 -8.32
N TYR A 44 -2.67 -5.95 -9.02
CA TYR A 44 -2.99 -7.08 -9.85
C TYR A 44 -3.71 -8.19 -9.08
N CYS A 45 -4.75 -8.75 -9.68
CA CYS A 45 -5.54 -9.85 -9.14
C CYS A 45 -5.43 -11.09 -10.03
N GLU A 46 -5.43 -12.25 -9.40
CA GLU A 46 -5.53 -13.56 -10.07
C GLU A 46 -6.89 -14.20 -9.76
N GLU A 47 -7.37 -15.02 -10.67
CA GLU A 47 -8.56 -15.84 -10.44
C GLU A 47 -8.13 -17.25 -10.05
N ILE A 48 -8.44 -17.69 -8.82
CA ILE A 48 -8.11 -19.03 -8.31
C ILE A 48 -9.38 -19.66 -7.73
N GLU A 49 -9.82 -20.80 -8.24
CA GLU A 49 -11.04 -21.52 -7.80
C GLU A 49 -12.29 -20.60 -7.75
N GLY A 50 -12.43 -19.67 -8.69
CA GLY A 50 -13.52 -18.70 -8.74
C GLY A 50 -13.44 -17.60 -7.66
N VAL A 51 -12.28 -17.41 -7.06
CA VAL A 51 -12.01 -16.34 -6.10
C VAL A 51 -11.02 -15.36 -6.69
N THR A 52 -11.37 -14.08 -6.69
CA THR A 52 -10.45 -12.99 -7.08
C THR A 52 -9.42 -12.78 -5.98
N VAL A 53 -8.18 -13.16 -6.23
CA VAL A 53 -7.06 -13.14 -5.30
C VAL A 53 -6.20 -11.90 -5.52
N HIS A 54 -6.04 -11.05 -4.52
CA HIS A 54 -5.11 -9.93 -4.55
C HIS A 54 -3.68 -10.46 -4.38
N ARG A 55 -2.93 -10.57 -5.48
CA ARG A 55 -1.63 -11.28 -5.50
C ARG A 55 -0.57 -10.66 -4.58
N TYR A 56 -0.59 -9.35 -4.43
CA TYR A 56 0.44 -8.59 -3.70
C TYR A 56 -0.09 -7.97 -2.40
N GLY A 57 -0.96 -8.69 -1.71
CA GLY A 57 -1.54 -8.27 -0.44
C GLY A 57 -2.90 -7.60 -0.58
N ALA A 58 -3.57 -7.42 0.54
CA ALA A 58 -4.91 -6.83 0.58
C ALA A 58 -4.90 -5.38 0.10
N HIS A 59 -5.65 -5.11 -0.95
CA HIS A 59 -5.87 -3.78 -1.47
C HIS A 59 -7.35 -3.43 -1.33
N ILE A 60 -7.67 -2.47 -0.46
CA ILE A 60 -9.01 -1.94 -0.27
C ILE A 60 -8.96 -0.46 -0.68
N PHE A 61 -9.76 -0.09 -1.68
CA PHE A 61 -9.82 1.30 -2.10
C PHE A 61 -10.58 2.14 -1.09
N HIS A 62 -10.00 3.26 -0.68
CA HIS A 62 -10.64 4.25 0.18
C HIS A 62 -10.13 5.65 -0.16
N THR A 63 -10.94 6.66 0.04
CA THR A 63 -10.56 8.05 -0.20
C THR A 63 -11.54 9.05 0.44
N ALA A 64 -11.04 10.21 0.84
CA ALA A 64 -11.84 11.39 1.12
C ALA A 64 -11.98 12.32 -0.11
N ASN A 65 -11.20 12.08 -1.16
CA ASN A 65 -11.20 12.90 -2.37
C ASN A 65 -12.33 12.49 -3.31
N ARG A 66 -13.38 13.32 -3.39
CA ARG A 66 -14.55 13.08 -4.25
C ARG A 66 -14.19 12.99 -5.74
N ARG A 67 -13.19 13.74 -6.21
CA ARG A 67 -12.74 13.69 -7.60
C ARG A 67 -12.13 12.31 -7.92
N VAL A 68 -11.27 11.81 -7.04
CA VAL A 68 -10.64 10.49 -7.20
C VAL A 68 -11.68 9.38 -7.11
N TRP A 69 -12.63 9.48 -6.15
CA TRP A 69 -13.73 8.52 -6.05
C TRP A 69 -14.57 8.47 -7.33
N LYS A 70 -14.94 9.66 -7.88
CA LYS A 70 -15.64 9.70 -9.15
C LYS A 70 -14.81 9.07 -10.28
N TYR A 71 -13.53 9.40 -10.37
CA TYR A 71 -12.63 8.90 -11.40
C TYR A 71 -12.59 7.37 -11.45
N VAL A 72 -12.42 6.72 -10.30
CA VAL A 72 -12.38 5.24 -10.27
C VAL A 72 -13.75 4.60 -10.52
N ASN A 73 -14.85 5.26 -10.14
CA ASN A 73 -16.21 4.76 -10.43
C ASN A 73 -16.61 4.96 -11.89
N ASP A 74 -16.00 5.88 -12.62
CA ASP A 74 -16.15 5.97 -14.09
C ASP A 74 -15.43 4.78 -14.79
N LEU A 75 -14.47 4.13 -14.12
CA LEU A 75 -13.71 2.99 -14.63
C LEU A 75 -14.25 1.62 -14.18
N ALA A 76 -14.80 1.49 -12.97
CA ALA A 76 -15.30 0.22 -12.45
C ALA A 76 -16.42 0.45 -11.44
N GLU A 77 -17.34 -0.51 -11.32
CA GLU A 77 -18.33 -0.53 -10.26
C GLU A 77 -17.68 -1.02 -8.95
N PHE A 78 -17.91 -0.30 -7.85
CA PHE A 78 -17.42 -0.67 -6.53
C PHE A 78 -18.52 -1.30 -5.68
N ASN A 79 -18.18 -2.38 -4.98
CA ASN A 79 -19.08 -2.99 -4.02
C ASN A 79 -19.08 -2.23 -2.68
N ARG A 80 -19.91 -2.67 -1.74
CA ARG A 80 -20.06 -2.06 -0.40
C ARG A 80 -19.07 -2.59 0.65
N PHE A 81 -17.95 -3.17 0.25
CA PHE A 81 -17.00 -3.73 1.22
C PHE A 81 -16.51 -2.65 2.19
N THR A 82 -16.66 -2.93 3.49
CA THR A 82 -16.17 -2.08 4.56
C THR A 82 -15.04 -2.81 5.26
N ASN A 83 -13.84 -2.21 5.27
CA ASN A 83 -12.67 -2.83 5.88
C ASN A 83 -12.81 -2.87 7.40
N SER A 84 -12.94 -4.05 7.96
CA SER A 84 -13.09 -4.30 9.40
C SER A 84 -12.18 -5.46 9.82
N PRO A 85 -10.84 -5.28 9.76
CA PRO A 85 -9.90 -6.33 10.14
C PRO A 85 -9.97 -6.63 11.63
N ILE A 86 -9.53 -7.82 11.99
CA ILE A 86 -9.35 -8.21 13.40
C ILE A 86 -7.88 -8.49 13.69
N ALA A 87 -7.53 -8.44 14.97
CA ALA A 87 -6.23 -8.87 15.48
C ALA A 87 -6.37 -10.18 16.26
N ASN A 88 -5.45 -11.11 16.02
CA ASN A 88 -5.27 -12.32 16.79
C ASN A 88 -3.97 -12.19 17.61
N TYR A 89 -4.11 -12.16 18.91
CA TYR A 89 -3.00 -12.22 19.84
C TYR A 89 -3.06 -13.55 20.63
N LYS A 90 -2.27 -14.53 20.20
CA LYS A 90 -2.19 -15.85 20.86
C LYS A 90 -3.57 -16.53 21.07
N GLY A 91 -4.47 -16.40 20.08
CA GLY A 91 -5.83 -16.93 20.14
C GLY A 91 -6.88 -15.97 20.71
N GLU A 92 -6.49 -14.86 21.28
CA GLU A 92 -7.42 -13.81 21.69
C GLU A 92 -7.73 -12.89 20.49
N ILE A 93 -9.02 -12.72 20.19
CA ILE A 93 -9.48 -11.91 19.05
C ILE A 93 -9.88 -10.52 19.53
N TYR A 94 -9.39 -9.49 18.81
CA TYR A 94 -9.68 -8.08 19.04
C TYR A 94 -10.11 -7.37 17.76
N ASN A 95 -11.03 -6.41 17.87
CA ASN A 95 -11.42 -5.58 16.73
C ASN A 95 -10.34 -4.53 16.42
N MET A 96 -10.23 -4.19 15.14
CA MET A 96 -9.39 -3.11 14.64
C MET A 96 -10.26 -2.12 13.82
N PRO A 97 -10.01 -0.81 13.87
CA PRO A 97 -9.01 -0.10 14.68
C PRO A 97 -9.31 -0.19 16.17
N PHE A 98 -8.41 0.31 17.04
CA PHE A 98 -8.64 0.34 18.48
C PHE A 98 -9.88 1.18 18.80
N ASN A 99 -10.95 0.51 19.20
CA ASN A 99 -12.26 1.10 19.43
C ASN A 99 -12.91 0.51 20.69
N MET A 100 -14.15 0.91 20.98
CA MET A 100 -14.83 0.43 22.18
C MET A 100 -15.02 -1.10 22.24
N ASN A 101 -15.11 -1.80 21.07
CA ASN A 101 -15.11 -3.27 21.07
C ASN A 101 -13.77 -3.83 21.56
N THR A 102 -12.65 -3.22 21.13
CA THR A 102 -11.29 -3.57 21.57
C THR A 102 -11.14 -3.34 23.07
N PHE A 103 -11.57 -2.18 23.56
CA PHE A 103 -11.43 -1.80 24.98
C PHE A 103 -12.32 -2.62 25.89
N SER A 104 -13.56 -2.87 25.48
CA SER A 104 -14.49 -3.74 26.21
C SER A 104 -13.94 -5.16 26.31
N LYS A 105 -13.42 -5.73 25.23
CA LYS A 105 -12.79 -7.04 25.22
C LYS A 105 -11.55 -7.11 26.11
N LEU A 106 -10.72 -6.05 26.10
CA LEU A 106 -9.44 -6.03 26.82
C LEU A 106 -9.62 -5.75 28.32
N TRP A 107 -10.52 -4.83 28.68
CA TRP A 107 -10.65 -4.28 30.04
C TRP A 107 -12.03 -4.46 30.68
N GLY A 108 -13.01 -4.97 29.94
CA GLY A 108 -14.39 -5.09 30.44
C GLY A 108 -15.14 -3.76 30.59
N VAL A 109 -14.60 -2.67 30.00
CA VAL A 109 -15.22 -1.35 30.06
C VAL A 109 -16.42 -1.25 29.12
N VAL A 110 -17.37 -0.39 29.47
CA VAL A 110 -18.64 -0.22 28.73
C VAL A 110 -18.74 1.18 28.15
N THR A 111 -18.21 2.19 28.84
CA THR A 111 -18.33 3.59 28.44
C THR A 111 -17.01 4.17 27.90
N PRO A 112 -17.10 5.20 27.05
CA PRO A 112 -15.92 5.92 26.57
C PRO A 112 -15.04 6.49 27.68
N ASP A 113 -15.64 6.95 28.78
CA ASP A 113 -14.90 7.57 29.88
C ASP A 113 -14.10 6.52 30.65
N GLU A 114 -14.67 5.34 30.94
CA GLU A 114 -13.94 4.22 31.53
C GLU A 114 -12.74 3.80 30.66
N ALA A 115 -12.90 3.79 29.33
CA ALA A 115 -11.81 3.47 28.42
C ALA A 115 -10.71 4.55 28.43
N ARG A 116 -11.08 5.85 28.49
CA ARG A 116 -10.12 6.95 28.64
C ARG A 116 -9.34 6.85 29.93
N GLU A 117 -10.02 6.59 31.06
CA GLU A 117 -9.38 6.42 32.34
C GLU A 117 -8.35 5.28 32.35
N LYS A 118 -8.66 4.15 31.70
CA LYS A 118 -7.71 3.02 31.53
C LYS A 118 -6.48 3.44 30.75
N ILE A 119 -6.64 4.14 29.64
CA ILE A 119 -5.52 4.63 28.81
C ILE A 119 -4.70 5.65 29.61
N GLU A 120 -5.34 6.63 30.28
CA GLU A 120 -4.64 7.65 31.09
C GLU A 120 -3.82 7.02 32.23
N ALA A 121 -4.38 6.04 32.93
CA ALA A 121 -3.68 5.35 34.00
C ALA A 121 -2.41 4.64 33.52
N GLN A 122 -2.36 4.20 32.27
CA GLN A 122 -1.25 3.45 31.70
C GLN A 122 -0.22 4.34 30.99
N ARG A 123 -0.64 5.44 30.37
CA ARG A 123 0.26 6.29 29.57
C ARG A 123 1.21 7.14 30.43
N GLY A 124 0.89 7.34 31.70
CA GLY A 124 1.70 8.14 32.63
C GLY A 124 3.10 7.58 32.92
N VAL A 125 3.41 6.34 32.46
CA VAL A 125 4.77 5.78 32.54
C VAL A 125 5.76 6.46 31.60
N VAL A 126 5.27 7.17 30.57
CA VAL A 126 6.09 7.94 29.63
C VAL A 126 6.09 9.41 30.01
N THR A 127 7.25 9.91 30.42
CA THR A 127 7.44 11.31 30.79
C THR A 127 8.19 12.08 29.69
N GLY A 128 7.72 13.29 29.36
CA GLY A 128 8.31 14.13 28.33
C GLY A 128 7.96 13.72 26.90
N GLU A 129 8.76 14.15 25.91
CA GLU A 129 8.55 13.77 24.52
C GLU A 129 9.03 12.33 24.26
N PRO A 130 8.21 11.51 23.54
CA PRO A 130 8.57 10.13 23.22
C PRO A 130 9.85 10.04 22.38
N LYS A 131 10.79 9.22 22.82
CA LYS A 131 12.10 9.04 22.16
C LYS A 131 12.07 7.98 21.06
N ASN A 132 11.14 7.04 21.12
CA ASN A 132 11.05 5.90 20.22
C ASN A 132 9.57 5.48 20.04
N LEU A 133 9.37 4.49 19.18
CA LEU A 133 8.03 3.97 18.85
C LEU A 133 7.31 3.37 20.08
N GLU A 134 8.02 2.67 20.96
CA GLU A 134 7.44 2.12 22.19
C GLU A 134 6.83 3.20 23.06
N GLU A 135 7.61 4.21 23.40
CA GLU A 135 7.14 5.34 24.22
C GLU A 135 5.97 6.09 23.56
N GLN A 136 6.03 6.28 22.23
CA GLN A 136 4.96 6.91 21.48
C GLN A 136 3.67 6.09 21.50
N ALA A 137 3.77 4.77 21.29
CA ALA A 137 2.63 3.87 21.33
C ALA A 137 1.97 3.86 22.71
N ILE A 138 2.76 3.69 23.77
CA ILE A 138 2.26 3.70 25.16
C ILE A 138 1.56 5.03 25.46
N ARG A 139 2.14 6.15 25.03
CA ARG A 139 1.53 7.48 25.21
C ARG A 139 0.18 7.61 24.49
N LEU A 140 -0.01 6.94 23.37
CA LEU A 140 -1.25 6.99 22.59
C LEU A 140 -2.34 6.04 23.12
N VAL A 141 -1.98 4.81 23.46
CA VAL A 141 -2.95 3.73 23.70
C VAL A 141 -2.77 2.98 25.03
N GLY A 142 -1.76 3.29 25.81
CA GLY A 142 -1.42 2.59 27.06
C GLY A 142 -0.60 1.31 26.84
N THR A 143 -0.12 0.76 27.96
CA THR A 143 0.79 -0.40 27.97
C THR A 143 0.13 -1.69 27.49
N ASP A 144 -1.13 -1.92 27.81
CA ASP A 144 -1.81 -3.20 27.49
C ASP A 144 -2.04 -3.34 25.98
N ILE A 145 -2.55 -2.28 25.32
CA ILE A 145 -2.76 -2.28 23.88
C ILE A 145 -1.40 -2.35 23.17
N TYR A 146 -0.41 -1.58 23.62
CA TYR A 146 0.94 -1.66 23.08
C TYR A 146 1.48 -3.09 23.14
N ALA A 147 1.46 -3.73 24.30
CA ALA A 147 2.05 -5.04 24.49
C ALA A 147 1.36 -6.16 23.68
N LYS A 148 0.02 -6.14 23.60
CA LYS A 148 -0.75 -7.16 22.90
C LYS A 148 -0.91 -6.91 21.41
N LEU A 149 -1.17 -5.67 21.00
CA LEU A 149 -1.68 -5.38 19.66
C LEU A 149 -0.72 -4.61 18.76
N ILE A 150 0.38 -4.04 19.30
CA ILE A 150 1.31 -3.24 18.53
C ILE A 150 2.70 -3.84 18.51
N LYS A 151 3.26 -4.17 19.67
CA LYS A 151 4.67 -4.52 19.83
C LYS A 151 5.10 -5.65 18.88
N GLY A 152 4.53 -6.83 19.03
CA GLY A 152 4.96 -8.01 18.28
C GLY A 152 4.73 -7.86 16.77
N TYR A 153 3.61 -7.24 16.36
CA TYR A 153 3.34 -6.94 14.95
C TYR A 153 4.38 -6.01 14.35
N THR A 154 4.67 -4.91 15.05
CA THR A 154 5.62 -3.89 14.58
C THR A 154 7.05 -4.45 14.53
N GLU A 155 7.47 -5.18 15.56
CA GLU A 155 8.81 -5.79 15.61
C GLU A 155 9.01 -6.83 14.51
N LYS A 156 7.97 -7.61 14.15
CA LYS A 156 8.01 -8.50 12.97
C LYS A 156 8.14 -7.70 11.69
N GLN A 157 7.28 -6.70 11.51
CA GLN A 157 7.25 -5.91 10.28
C GLN A 157 8.56 -5.16 10.03
N TRP A 158 9.20 -4.64 11.08
CA TRP A 158 10.42 -3.84 10.96
C TRP A 158 11.71 -4.63 11.19
N GLY A 159 11.62 -5.84 11.76
CA GLY A 159 12.78 -6.67 12.09
C GLY A 159 13.67 -6.08 13.20
N ARG A 160 13.14 -5.12 13.99
CA ARG A 160 13.85 -4.40 15.06
C ARG A 160 12.95 -4.21 16.27
N PRO A 161 13.51 -4.12 17.50
CA PRO A 161 12.75 -3.74 18.69
C PRO A 161 12.07 -2.38 18.53
N CYS A 162 10.87 -2.23 19.09
CA CYS A 162 10.16 -0.95 19.09
C CYS A 162 10.94 0.20 19.76
N THR A 163 11.85 -0.11 20.70
CA THR A 163 12.74 0.83 21.36
C THR A 163 13.82 1.45 20.45
N GLU A 164 14.09 0.78 19.30
CA GLU A 164 15.06 1.25 18.30
C GLU A 164 14.39 1.94 17.10
N LEU A 165 13.07 1.89 17.04
CA LEU A 165 12.30 2.48 15.96
C LEU A 165 11.91 3.93 16.29
N PRO A 166 11.96 4.85 15.31
CA PRO A 166 11.58 6.25 15.53
C PRO A 166 10.10 6.41 15.92
N ALA A 167 9.80 7.32 16.82
CA ALA A 167 8.45 7.61 17.29
C ALA A 167 7.47 8.01 16.16
N PHE A 168 7.96 8.65 15.09
CA PHE A 168 7.11 9.13 14.00
C PHE A 168 6.43 8.00 13.20
N ILE A 169 6.95 6.77 13.23
CA ILE A 169 6.36 5.60 12.54
C ILE A 169 4.91 5.36 13.01
N ILE A 170 4.65 5.63 14.29
CA ILE A 170 3.33 5.46 14.92
C ILE A 170 2.75 6.80 15.40
N LYS A 171 3.06 7.88 14.71
CA LYS A 171 2.65 9.23 15.11
C LYS A 171 1.14 9.39 15.26
N ARG A 172 0.35 8.62 14.52
CA ARG A 172 -1.10 8.63 14.56
C ARG A 172 -1.62 7.19 14.54
N LEU A 173 -2.07 6.71 15.70
CA LEU A 173 -2.91 5.51 15.79
C LEU A 173 -4.36 5.95 15.85
N PRO A 174 -5.25 5.39 15.04
CA PRO A 174 -6.67 5.66 15.18
C PRO A 174 -7.18 5.02 16.48
N VAL A 175 -7.51 5.85 17.45
CA VAL A 175 -8.19 5.47 18.69
C VAL A 175 -9.60 6.06 18.64
N ARG A 176 -10.61 5.21 18.74
CA ARG A 176 -12.01 5.61 18.63
C ARG A 176 -12.79 5.21 19.87
N TYR A 177 -13.45 6.19 20.47
CA TYR A 177 -14.33 5.96 21.62
C TYR A 177 -15.78 5.71 21.16
N THR A 178 -15.93 4.90 20.10
CA THR A 178 -17.20 4.45 19.52
C THR A 178 -17.11 2.94 19.23
N TYR A 179 -18.25 2.28 19.04
CA TYR A 179 -18.32 0.86 18.64
C TYR A 179 -18.27 0.68 17.09
N ASP A 180 -17.54 1.54 16.39
CA ASP A 180 -17.38 1.48 14.95
C ASP A 180 -16.12 0.68 14.56
N ASN A 181 -16.32 -0.43 13.83
CA ASN A 181 -15.26 -1.31 13.35
C ASN A 181 -14.75 -0.94 11.96
N ASN A 182 -15.28 0.10 11.30
CA ASN A 182 -14.74 0.56 10.04
C ASN A 182 -13.30 1.06 10.24
N TYR A 183 -12.34 0.42 9.56
CA TYR A 183 -10.92 0.74 9.73
C TYR A 183 -10.58 2.15 9.23
N PHE A 184 -11.16 2.57 8.11
CA PHE A 184 -10.90 3.87 7.51
C PHE A 184 -11.82 4.97 8.05
N ASN A 185 -11.32 6.21 8.06
CA ASN A 185 -12.12 7.40 8.36
C ASN A 185 -12.70 8.04 7.09
N ASP A 186 -12.28 7.57 5.92
CA ASP A 186 -12.67 8.14 4.64
C ASP A 186 -14.14 7.82 4.33
N PRO A 187 -14.89 8.78 3.73
CA PRO A 187 -16.30 8.61 3.42
C PRO A 187 -16.57 7.62 2.28
N TYR A 188 -15.55 7.33 1.47
CA TYR A 188 -15.67 6.41 0.34
C TYR A 188 -14.72 5.25 0.50
N GLN A 189 -15.22 4.03 0.33
CA GLN A 189 -14.42 2.80 0.29
C GLN A 189 -15.17 1.69 -0.43
N GLY A 190 -14.44 0.71 -0.94
CA GLY A 190 -15.01 -0.48 -1.60
C GLY A 190 -13.94 -1.27 -2.34
N ILE A 191 -14.38 -2.34 -2.97
CA ILE A 191 -13.58 -3.18 -3.86
C ILE A 191 -14.27 -3.19 -5.23
N PRO A 192 -13.55 -3.08 -6.36
CA PRO A 192 -14.13 -3.24 -7.67
C PRO A 192 -14.80 -4.61 -7.81
N VAL A 193 -16.04 -4.64 -8.30
CA VAL A 193 -16.87 -5.88 -8.37
C VAL A 193 -16.16 -6.98 -9.16
N ASN A 194 -15.46 -6.62 -10.24
CA ASN A 194 -14.71 -7.54 -11.10
C ASN A 194 -13.19 -7.55 -10.80
N GLY A 195 -12.78 -7.08 -9.62
CA GLY A 195 -11.38 -6.94 -9.25
C GLY A 195 -10.68 -5.72 -9.87
N TYR A 196 -9.47 -5.45 -9.42
CA TYR A 196 -8.72 -4.25 -9.84
C TYR A 196 -8.23 -4.31 -11.29
N ASN A 197 -8.11 -5.51 -11.87
CA ASN A 197 -7.66 -5.64 -13.26
C ASN A 197 -8.58 -4.88 -14.23
N GLU A 198 -9.91 -4.84 -13.97
CA GLU A 198 -10.86 -4.07 -14.79
C GLU A 198 -10.49 -2.59 -14.90
N ILE A 199 -10.02 -1.98 -13.81
CA ILE A 199 -9.58 -0.58 -13.80
C ILE A 199 -8.36 -0.40 -14.71
N ILE A 200 -7.38 -1.29 -14.60
CA ILE A 200 -6.15 -1.24 -15.38
C ILE A 200 -6.43 -1.49 -16.85
N ASP A 201 -7.26 -2.48 -17.17
CA ASP A 201 -7.64 -2.80 -18.55
C ASP A 201 -8.30 -1.62 -19.24
N LYS A 202 -9.21 -0.90 -18.54
CA LYS A 202 -9.84 0.31 -19.07
C LYS A 202 -8.87 1.49 -19.21
N LEU A 203 -7.94 1.65 -18.26
CA LEU A 203 -6.92 2.71 -18.33
C LEU A 203 -5.94 2.47 -19.48
N LEU A 204 -5.65 1.23 -19.83
CA LEU A 204 -4.70 0.87 -20.87
C LEU A 204 -5.36 0.50 -22.21
N ASP A 205 -6.68 0.62 -22.32
CA ASP A 205 -7.39 0.29 -23.55
C ASP A 205 -6.88 1.12 -24.73
N GLY A 206 -6.53 0.43 -25.83
CA GLY A 206 -5.96 1.04 -27.03
C GLY A 206 -4.51 1.55 -26.91
N ILE A 207 -3.83 1.32 -25.78
CA ILE A 207 -2.45 1.70 -25.55
C ILE A 207 -1.53 0.50 -25.77
N GLU A 208 -0.41 0.69 -26.50
CA GLU A 208 0.59 -0.38 -26.68
C GLU A 208 1.29 -0.68 -25.35
N VAL A 209 1.20 -1.94 -24.89
CA VAL A 209 1.84 -2.43 -23.66
C VAL A 209 2.80 -3.57 -24.01
N ARG A 210 3.96 -3.60 -23.35
CA ARG A 210 4.92 -4.71 -23.43
C ARG A 210 5.26 -5.15 -22.02
N THR A 211 4.93 -6.38 -21.70
CA THR A 211 5.32 -7.08 -20.46
C THR A 211 6.66 -7.77 -20.60
N ASP A 212 7.21 -8.28 -19.51
CA ASP A 212 8.53 -8.96 -19.44
C ASP A 212 9.69 -8.09 -19.96
N VAL A 213 9.57 -6.75 -19.77
CA VAL A 213 10.54 -5.78 -20.26
C VAL A 213 11.21 -5.06 -19.10
N ASP A 214 12.50 -5.32 -18.89
CA ASP A 214 13.33 -4.50 -18.00
C ASP A 214 13.85 -3.28 -18.76
N TYR A 215 13.26 -2.12 -18.47
CA TYR A 215 13.65 -0.85 -19.08
C TYR A 215 15.13 -0.49 -18.80
N LEU A 216 15.59 -0.68 -17.55
CA LEU A 216 16.94 -0.28 -17.16
C LEU A 216 18.02 -1.13 -17.83
N ALA A 217 17.73 -2.41 -18.12
CA ALA A 217 18.67 -3.28 -18.83
C ALA A 217 18.97 -2.83 -20.27
N ASN A 218 18.04 -2.10 -20.92
CA ASN A 218 18.17 -1.65 -22.30
C ASN A 218 17.71 -0.19 -22.48
N ARG A 219 17.97 0.66 -21.50
CA ARG A 219 17.48 2.02 -21.40
C ARG A 219 17.68 2.83 -22.68
N ALA A 220 18.88 2.83 -23.23
CA ALA A 220 19.19 3.61 -24.44
C ALA A 220 18.34 3.23 -25.66
N VAL A 221 17.94 1.96 -25.78
CA VAL A 221 17.06 1.48 -26.85
C VAL A 221 15.65 2.04 -26.67
N TYR A 222 15.15 2.01 -25.44
CA TYR A 222 13.79 2.46 -25.16
C TYR A 222 13.66 3.99 -25.16
N ASP A 223 14.67 4.71 -24.65
CA ASP A 223 14.71 6.19 -24.69
C ASP A 223 14.71 6.73 -26.13
N ALA A 224 15.23 5.97 -27.08
CA ALA A 224 15.18 6.33 -28.49
C ALA A 224 13.77 6.28 -29.08
N LEU A 225 12.80 5.62 -28.45
CA LEU A 225 11.45 5.41 -28.97
C LEU A 225 10.49 6.54 -28.66
N ALA A 226 10.65 7.30 -27.58
CA ALA A 226 9.71 8.30 -27.10
C ALA A 226 10.37 9.65 -26.80
N GLU A 227 9.59 10.75 -26.89
CA GLU A 227 10.09 12.09 -26.61
C GLU A 227 10.37 12.30 -25.12
N LYS A 228 9.49 11.78 -24.25
CA LYS A 228 9.62 11.82 -22.79
C LYS A 228 9.41 10.45 -22.15
N VAL A 229 9.97 10.26 -20.98
CA VAL A 229 9.83 9.07 -20.15
C VAL A 229 9.05 9.41 -18.89
N VAL A 230 8.08 8.58 -18.51
CA VAL A 230 7.45 8.59 -17.19
C VAL A 230 7.97 7.37 -16.43
N TYR A 231 8.77 7.60 -15.40
CA TYR A 231 9.44 6.53 -14.66
C TYR A 231 8.81 6.33 -13.29
N THR A 232 8.35 5.10 -13.02
CA THR A 232 7.68 4.75 -11.75
C THR A 232 8.45 3.73 -10.91
N GLY A 233 9.62 3.29 -11.35
CA GLY A 233 10.50 2.39 -10.61
C GLY A 233 11.23 3.07 -9.45
N THR A 234 12.14 2.36 -8.81
CA THR A 234 12.96 2.93 -7.71
C THR A 234 13.89 4.01 -8.26
N ILE A 235 13.90 5.19 -7.60
CA ILE A 235 14.65 6.35 -8.10
C ILE A 235 16.16 6.13 -8.07
N ASP A 236 16.66 5.43 -7.07
CA ASP A 236 18.09 5.10 -6.94
C ASP A 236 18.59 4.20 -8.05
N SER A 237 17.81 3.20 -8.48
CA SER A 237 18.17 2.32 -9.60
C SER A 237 18.19 3.07 -10.93
N TYR A 238 17.31 4.08 -11.12
CA TYR A 238 17.35 4.92 -12.32
C TYR A 238 18.68 5.65 -12.47
N PHE A 239 19.31 6.04 -11.37
CA PHE A 239 20.60 6.73 -11.32
C PHE A 239 21.78 5.81 -10.99
N ASP A 240 21.65 4.49 -11.24
CA ASP A 240 22.70 3.48 -11.00
C ASP A 240 23.29 3.57 -9.59
N TYR A 241 22.45 3.86 -8.60
CA TYR A 241 22.80 3.96 -7.16
C TYR A 241 23.92 4.94 -6.83
N LYS A 242 24.18 5.94 -7.67
CA LYS A 242 25.35 6.84 -7.57
C LYS A 242 25.43 7.68 -6.28
N CYS A 243 24.30 7.88 -5.59
CA CYS A 243 24.27 8.54 -4.27
C CYS A 243 24.22 7.53 -3.10
N GLY A 244 24.11 6.22 -3.41
CA GLY A 244 23.94 5.13 -2.45
C GLY A 244 22.57 4.49 -2.55
N GLU A 245 22.39 3.35 -1.90
CA GLU A 245 21.13 2.59 -1.93
C GLU A 245 20.12 3.17 -0.95
N LEU A 246 18.89 3.37 -1.40
CA LEU A 246 17.74 3.65 -0.57
C LEU A 246 17.20 2.36 0.05
N GLU A 247 16.70 2.43 1.26
CA GLU A 247 16.14 1.26 1.95
C GLU A 247 14.65 1.11 1.64
N TYR A 248 14.24 -0.13 1.34
CA TYR A 248 12.85 -0.49 1.12
C TYR A 248 12.44 -1.64 2.04
N ARG A 249 11.15 -1.86 2.16
CA ARG A 249 10.59 -3.07 2.76
C ARG A 249 10.04 -3.95 1.65
N SER A 250 10.22 -5.25 1.81
CA SER A 250 9.67 -6.26 0.93
C SER A 250 8.68 -7.15 1.69
N LEU A 251 7.89 -7.90 0.93
CA LEU A 251 6.92 -8.85 1.44
C LEU A 251 7.07 -10.17 0.69
N ARG A 252 6.78 -11.27 1.37
CA ARG A 252 6.64 -12.60 0.77
C ARG A 252 5.23 -13.10 1.05
N PHE A 253 4.59 -13.65 0.03
CA PHE A 253 3.24 -14.16 0.08
C PHE A 253 3.22 -15.67 -0.13
N GLU A 254 2.43 -16.38 0.67
CA GLU A 254 2.14 -17.80 0.50
C GLU A 254 0.64 -17.97 0.34
N THR A 255 0.22 -18.32 -0.87
CA THR A 255 -1.19 -18.50 -1.21
C THR A 255 -1.54 -19.98 -1.20
N GLU A 256 -2.68 -20.33 -0.61
CA GLU A 256 -3.16 -21.70 -0.43
C GLU A 256 -4.65 -21.77 -0.69
N VAL A 257 -5.07 -22.81 -1.40
CA VAL A 257 -6.48 -23.17 -1.58
C VAL A 257 -6.88 -24.14 -0.47
N LEU A 258 -7.96 -23.81 0.24
CA LEU A 258 -8.49 -24.63 1.34
C LEU A 258 -9.85 -25.22 0.95
N ASP A 259 -10.06 -26.48 1.27
CA ASP A 259 -11.32 -27.21 1.08
C ASP A 259 -12.30 -26.90 2.22
N THR A 260 -12.65 -25.64 2.35
CA THR A 260 -13.64 -25.12 3.31
C THR A 260 -14.24 -23.84 2.75
N PRO A 261 -15.53 -23.58 2.97
CA PRO A 261 -16.18 -22.38 2.46
C PRO A 261 -15.80 -21.11 3.23
N ASN A 262 -15.27 -21.23 4.44
CA ASN A 262 -14.93 -20.10 5.30
C ASN A 262 -13.85 -20.51 6.30
N TYR A 263 -12.69 -19.89 6.24
CA TYR A 263 -11.54 -20.23 7.09
C TYR A 263 -11.46 -19.39 8.36
N GLN A 264 -11.60 -18.06 8.22
CA GLN A 264 -11.38 -17.13 9.35
C GLN A 264 -12.54 -16.15 9.60
N GLY A 265 -13.58 -16.17 8.76
CA GLY A 265 -14.80 -15.38 8.94
C GLY A 265 -14.68 -13.89 8.64
N VAL A 266 -13.53 -13.44 8.14
CA VAL A 266 -13.25 -12.04 7.82
C VAL A 266 -12.15 -11.96 6.76
N ALA A 267 -12.11 -10.86 6.00
CA ALA A 267 -11.11 -10.72 4.94
C ALA A 267 -9.66 -10.68 5.46
N VAL A 268 -9.41 -10.03 6.60
CA VAL A 268 -8.04 -9.83 7.11
C VAL A 268 -7.97 -10.08 8.61
N VAL A 269 -7.06 -10.98 9.00
CA VAL A 269 -6.66 -11.20 10.40
C VAL A 269 -5.19 -10.81 10.55
N ASN A 270 -4.91 -9.85 11.42
CA ASN A 270 -3.53 -9.47 11.80
C ASN A 270 -3.07 -10.30 12.99
N TYR A 271 -1.92 -10.94 12.89
CA TYR A 271 -1.30 -11.69 13.98
C TYR A 271 -0.32 -10.80 14.71
N THR A 272 -0.67 -10.41 15.93
CA THR A 272 0.04 -9.37 16.67
C THR A 272 1.06 -9.89 17.67
N ASP A 273 1.08 -11.18 17.94
CA ASP A 273 2.15 -11.82 18.71
C ASP A 273 3.46 -11.92 17.89
N ARG A 274 4.59 -12.11 18.55
CA ARG A 274 5.91 -12.20 17.91
C ARG A 274 6.22 -13.60 17.36
N GLU A 275 5.63 -14.62 17.96
CA GLU A 275 5.93 -16.03 17.68
C GLU A 275 5.36 -16.48 16.33
N THR A 276 4.21 -15.95 15.94
CA THR A 276 3.62 -16.19 14.61
C THR A 276 4.47 -15.53 13.53
N PRO A 277 5.01 -16.28 12.54
CA PRO A 277 6.01 -15.74 11.61
C PRO A 277 5.46 -14.79 10.54
N TYR A 278 4.16 -14.83 10.26
CA TYR A 278 3.49 -13.91 9.33
C TYR A 278 2.80 -12.77 10.08
N THR A 279 2.59 -11.66 9.39
CA THR A 279 1.91 -10.49 9.96
C THR A 279 0.41 -10.58 9.82
N ARG A 280 -0.09 -11.22 8.74
CA ARG A 280 -1.53 -11.36 8.51
C ARG A 280 -1.87 -12.59 7.67
N ILE A 281 -3.13 -12.99 7.76
CA ILE A 281 -3.77 -13.87 6.78
C ILE A 281 -4.88 -13.09 6.10
N ILE A 282 -4.93 -13.19 4.77
CA ILE A 282 -5.96 -12.63 3.92
C ILE A 282 -6.82 -13.79 3.43
N GLU A 283 -8.14 -13.74 3.63
CA GLU A 283 -9.10 -14.66 3.02
C GLU A 283 -9.87 -13.89 1.93
N HIS A 284 -9.46 -14.10 0.69
CA HIS A 284 -9.79 -13.20 -0.42
C HIS A 284 -11.27 -13.15 -0.78
N LYS A 285 -12.01 -14.27 -0.66
CA LYS A 285 -13.42 -14.31 -1.04
C LYS A 285 -14.30 -13.30 -0.32
N HIS A 286 -13.92 -12.90 0.90
CA HIS A 286 -14.69 -11.92 1.67
C HIS A 286 -14.70 -10.51 1.03
N PHE A 287 -13.70 -10.17 0.22
CA PHE A 287 -13.68 -8.88 -0.49
C PHE A 287 -14.83 -8.72 -1.47
N ALA A 288 -15.25 -9.82 -2.10
CA ALA A 288 -16.32 -9.86 -3.08
C ALA A 288 -17.61 -10.50 -2.54
N PHE A 289 -17.72 -10.76 -1.22
CA PHE A 289 -18.83 -11.48 -0.60
C PHE A 289 -19.06 -12.87 -1.23
N GLY A 290 -17.97 -13.53 -1.62
CA GLY A 290 -17.99 -14.80 -2.35
C GLY A 290 -18.61 -15.95 -1.56
N GLN A 291 -19.27 -16.86 -2.27
CA GLN A 291 -20.00 -18.01 -1.72
C GLN A 291 -19.45 -19.36 -2.24
N GLN A 292 -18.21 -19.37 -2.74
CA GLN A 292 -17.55 -20.57 -3.25
C GLN A 292 -17.42 -21.64 -2.13
N GLU A 293 -17.48 -22.92 -2.48
CA GLU A 293 -17.32 -24.04 -1.55
C GLU A 293 -15.90 -24.13 -0.97
N LYS A 294 -14.89 -23.68 -1.77
CA LYS A 294 -13.50 -23.54 -1.34
C LYS A 294 -13.17 -22.08 -1.02
N THR A 295 -12.10 -21.87 -0.29
CA THR A 295 -11.57 -20.53 -0.07
C THR A 295 -10.09 -20.46 -0.42
N VAL A 296 -9.61 -19.25 -0.69
CA VAL A 296 -8.20 -18.96 -0.94
C VAL A 296 -7.70 -18.02 0.13
N ILE A 297 -6.64 -18.42 0.80
CA ILE A 297 -5.96 -17.60 1.79
C ILE A 297 -4.55 -17.24 1.33
N THR A 298 -4.07 -16.08 1.77
CA THR A 298 -2.67 -15.68 1.59
C THR A 298 -2.08 -15.29 2.93
N ARG A 299 -0.95 -15.93 3.31
CA ARG A 299 -0.12 -15.51 4.45
C ARG A 299 0.90 -14.50 4.00
N GLU A 300 0.95 -13.35 4.66
CA GLU A 300 1.87 -12.26 4.37
C GLU A 300 3.02 -12.26 5.38
N TYR A 301 4.24 -12.42 4.87
CA TYR A 301 5.47 -12.41 5.66
C TYR A 301 6.25 -11.13 5.40
N PRO A 302 6.75 -10.45 6.43
CA PRO A 302 7.70 -9.36 6.25
C PRO A 302 9.04 -9.92 5.74
N ALA A 303 9.65 -9.21 4.82
CA ALA A 303 10.95 -9.56 4.26
C ALA A 303 11.88 -8.35 4.26
N VAL A 304 13.16 -8.59 4.52
CA VAL A 304 14.20 -7.58 4.32
C VAL A 304 14.44 -7.46 2.82
N TRP A 305 14.26 -6.25 2.31
CA TRP A 305 14.50 -5.99 0.89
C TRP A 305 15.98 -6.10 0.56
N GLN A 306 16.27 -6.67 -0.59
CA GLN A 306 17.59 -6.72 -1.21
C GLN A 306 17.45 -6.34 -2.68
N GLN A 307 18.51 -5.83 -3.30
CA GLN A 307 18.52 -5.50 -4.71
C GLN A 307 18.07 -6.70 -5.57
N GLY A 308 17.15 -6.46 -6.49
CA GLY A 308 16.51 -7.50 -7.32
C GLY A 308 15.19 -8.04 -6.75
N MET A 309 14.86 -7.76 -5.48
CA MET A 309 13.55 -8.07 -4.90
C MET A 309 12.55 -6.95 -5.20
N GLU A 310 11.25 -7.28 -5.10
CA GLU A 310 10.19 -6.27 -5.18
C GLU A 310 10.26 -5.31 -4.00
N ALA A 311 10.30 -4.01 -4.29
CA ALA A 311 10.20 -2.93 -3.30
C ALA A 311 8.72 -2.56 -3.10
N TYR A 312 8.18 -2.82 -1.90
CA TYR A 312 6.78 -2.48 -1.61
C TYR A 312 6.64 -1.12 -0.95
N TYR A 313 7.51 -0.82 0.01
CA TYR A 313 7.43 0.41 0.81
C TYR A 313 8.80 1.05 1.01
N PRO A 314 8.90 2.38 0.85
CA PRO A 314 10.09 3.12 1.25
C PRO A 314 10.25 3.14 2.77
N VAL A 315 11.49 3.11 3.25
CA VAL A 315 11.83 3.27 4.68
C VAL A 315 12.12 4.74 4.96
N ASN A 316 11.08 5.46 5.39
CA ASN A 316 11.16 6.90 5.64
C ASN A 316 11.80 7.19 7.01
N ASN A 317 13.13 7.21 7.07
CA ASN A 317 13.92 7.72 8.19
C ASN A 317 14.75 8.94 7.76
N GLU A 318 15.44 9.60 8.70
CA GLU A 318 16.24 10.80 8.40
C GLU A 318 17.34 10.51 7.37
N LYS A 319 18.05 9.37 7.50
CA LYS A 319 19.10 8.95 6.56
C LYS A 319 18.57 8.82 5.14
N ASN A 320 17.50 8.05 4.97
CA ASN A 320 16.92 7.80 3.66
C ASN A 320 16.23 9.06 3.10
N SER A 321 15.65 9.89 3.96
CA SER A 321 15.09 11.17 3.53
C SER A 321 16.16 12.11 2.98
N ALA A 322 17.31 12.21 3.66
CA ALA A 322 18.44 13.00 3.17
C ALA A 322 19.03 12.45 1.88
N LEU A 323 19.13 11.12 1.76
CA LEU A 323 19.60 10.44 0.54
C LEU A 323 18.63 10.65 -0.62
N TYR A 324 17.33 10.54 -0.37
CA TYR A 324 16.28 10.82 -1.38
C TYR A 324 16.35 12.25 -1.90
N GLN A 325 16.64 13.26 -1.06
CA GLN A 325 16.80 14.64 -1.53
C GLN A 325 17.94 14.79 -2.54
N GLN A 326 19.02 14.00 -2.42
CA GLN A 326 20.09 14.00 -3.41
C GLN A 326 19.60 13.46 -4.76
N TYR A 327 18.85 12.34 -4.75
CA TYR A 327 18.24 11.80 -5.96
C TYR A 327 17.19 12.73 -6.56
N LYS A 328 16.40 13.37 -5.72
CA LYS A 328 15.41 14.35 -6.17
C LYS A 328 16.07 15.52 -6.90
N ALA A 329 17.18 16.03 -6.39
CA ALA A 329 17.94 17.10 -7.06
C ALA A 329 18.46 16.67 -8.45
N LEU A 330 18.83 15.39 -8.61
CA LEU A 330 19.19 14.83 -9.92
C LEU A 330 17.97 14.68 -10.84
N ALA A 331 16.85 14.21 -10.30
CA ALA A 331 15.61 14.07 -11.06
C ALA A 331 15.03 15.41 -11.52
N ASP A 332 15.15 16.46 -10.70
CA ASP A 332 14.64 17.80 -11.02
C ASP A 332 15.37 18.46 -12.22
N VAL A 333 16.56 17.98 -12.59
CA VAL A 333 17.32 18.48 -13.74
C VAL A 333 17.25 17.56 -14.98
N GLU A 334 16.55 16.43 -14.88
CA GLU A 334 16.30 15.52 -16.03
C GLU A 334 15.21 16.12 -16.94
N PRO A 335 15.52 16.68 -18.12
CA PRO A 335 14.58 17.50 -18.87
C PRO A 335 13.44 16.70 -19.51
N ASN A 336 13.65 15.41 -19.75
CA ASN A 336 12.73 14.55 -20.51
C ASN A 336 12.18 13.40 -19.69
N VAL A 337 12.28 13.47 -18.35
CA VAL A 337 11.81 12.40 -17.46
C VAL A 337 10.89 12.95 -16.40
N ILE A 338 9.73 12.34 -16.26
CA ILE A 338 8.78 12.57 -15.18
C ILE A 338 8.90 11.42 -14.21
N PHE A 339 9.37 11.70 -13.00
CA PHE A 339 9.41 10.71 -11.91
C PHE A 339 8.10 10.76 -11.14
N GLY A 340 7.45 9.61 -10.97
CA GLY A 340 6.19 9.57 -10.27
C GLY A 340 5.82 8.21 -9.68
N GLY A 341 4.89 8.22 -8.75
CA GLY A 341 4.47 7.02 -8.03
C GLY A 341 5.31 6.74 -6.79
N ARG A 342 4.92 5.71 -6.06
CA ARG A 342 5.45 5.39 -4.72
C ARG A 342 6.96 5.25 -4.66
N LEU A 343 7.57 4.58 -5.63
CA LEU A 343 8.99 4.25 -5.60
C LEU A 343 9.87 5.38 -6.15
N ALA A 344 9.46 6.04 -7.24
CA ALA A 344 10.20 7.14 -7.81
C ALA A 344 10.12 8.43 -6.97
N GLU A 345 9.02 8.65 -6.24
CA GLU A 345 8.88 9.76 -5.31
C GLU A 345 9.31 9.41 -3.88
N TYR A 346 9.70 8.15 -3.63
CA TYR A 346 10.10 7.63 -2.32
C TYR A 346 9.10 7.98 -1.22
N LYS A 347 7.79 7.80 -1.51
CA LYS A 347 6.69 8.13 -0.62
C LYS A 347 5.79 6.93 -0.39
N TYR A 348 5.28 6.81 0.84
CA TYR A 348 4.18 5.90 1.11
C TYR A 348 2.88 6.52 0.60
N TYR A 349 2.31 5.91 -0.44
CA TYR A 349 1.04 6.32 -1.03
C TYR A 349 0.01 5.20 -0.90
N ASP A 350 -1.20 5.53 -0.45
CA ASP A 350 -2.38 4.73 -0.68
C ASP A 350 -2.85 4.89 -2.14
N MET A 351 -3.70 4.00 -2.62
CA MET A 351 -4.11 3.97 -4.04
C MET A 351 -4.71 5.30 -4.53
N ASP A 352 -5.52 5.95 -3.68
CA ASP A 352 -6.11 7.24 -3.99
C ASP A 352 -5.06 8.33 -4.19
N LYS A 353 -4.01 8.34 -3.36
CA LYS A 353 -2.91 9.30 -3.46
C LYS A 353 -2.02 9.06 -4.66
N VAL A 354 -1.86 7.81 -5.08
CA VAL A 354 -1.17 7.49 -6.35
C VAL A 354 -1.94 8.06 -7.54
N ILE A 355 -3.26 7.88 -7.58
CA ILE A 355 -4.11 8.42 -8.64
C ILE A 355 -4.09 9.95 -8.62
N GLU A 356 -4.23 10.57 -7.47
CA GLU A 356 -4.17 12.03 -7.30
C GLU A 356 -2.83 12.60 -7.80
N ALA A 357 -1.72 11.94 -7.46
CA ALA A 357 -0.39 12.34 -7.92
C ALA A 357 -0.23 12.20 -9.44
N ALA A 358 -0.76 11.11 -10.04
CA ALA A 358 -0.72 10.91 -11.48
C ALA A 358 -1.54 11.96 -12.22
N LEU A 359 -2.77 12.26 -11.78
CA LEU A 359 -3.62 13.31 -12.35
C LEU A 359 -2.94 14.69 -12.25
N SER A 360 -2.31 14.99 -11.11
CA SER A 360 -1.57 16.24 -10.91
C SER A 360 -0.34 16.35 -11.80
N ALA A 361 0.37 15.22 -12.03
CA ALA A 361 1.51 15.18 -12.94
C ALA A 361 1.08 15.46 -14.39
N VAL A 362 -0.05 14.88 -14.81
CA VAL A 362 -0.65 15.15 -16.12
C VAL A 362 -1.07 16.61 -16.25
N GLU A 363 -1.77 17.16 -15.27
CA GLU A 363 -2.18 18.58 -15.27
C GLU A 363 -0.97 19.50 -15.40
N LYS A 364 0.11 19.23 -14.67
CA LYS A 364 1.36 20.00 -14.74
C LYS A 364 2.04 19.87 -16.10
N GLU A 365 2.08 18.66 -16.66
CA GLU A 365 2.74 18.39 -17.94
C GLU A 365 2.02 19.05 -19.13
N PHE A 366 0.69 19.15 -19.07
CA PHE A 366 -0.14 19.72 -20.11
C PHE A 366 -0.70 21.11 -19.76
N ALA A 367 -0.23 21.73 -18.67
CA ALA A 367 -0.53 23.13 -18.40
C ALA A 367 0.14 23.99 -19.48
N GLU A 368 -0.68 24.74 -20.21
CA GLU A 368 -0.23 25.72 -21.20
C GLU A 368 0.43 26.96 -20.56
#